data_a0d5afd3d71da85f0c3cb3ab40f6b9b1
#
_entry.id   a0d5afd3d71da85f0c3cb3ab40f6b9b1
#
_cell.length_a   1.000
_cell.length_b   1.000
_cell.length_c   1.000
_cell.angle_alpha   90.00
_cell.angle_beta   90.00
_cell.angle_gamma   90.00
#
_symmetry.space_group_name_H-M   'P 1'
#
loop_
_entity.id
_entity.type
_entity.pdbx_description
1 polymer ?
#
loop_
_entity_poly.entity_id
_entity_poly.type
_entity_poly.pdbx_seq_one_letter_code
_entity_poly.pdbx_strand_id
1 'polypeptide(L)'
;MKTKNLVPALVLSSAAMVPATSMAEVSANIGWVSEYIYRGIHQDDSSASAGIDYASDGGFYLGTWGADVGDGIETDIYFGYAGGEDFTYKIGYTGYYYTDDFDDTYNEVNLGVGYGIFALDVAIGEWEGFGTPADYTFTSITLSPEKGPYYKFGSFGDDFDGDYLELGYTYSMEDDGIDLSIAAVFSDDLPVSDSLDDGFGGESGEWALTFGIKKTIAIGN
;
A
#
# COMPACT_ATOMS: atom_id res chain seq x y z
N MET A 1 7.93 -1.87 33.00
CA MET A 1 8.22 -2.25 31.63
C MET A 1 6.93 -2.00 30.85
N LYS A 2 6.85 -0.92 30.06
CA LYS A 2 5.70 -0.68 29.16
C LYS A 2 6.02 -1.45 27.90
N THR A 3 5.25 -2.47 27.61
CA THR A 3 5.24 -3.13 26.30
C THR A 3 4.77 -2.10 25.30
N LYS A 4 5.66 -1.66 24.41
CA LYS A 4 5.29 -0.91 23.22
C LYS A 4 4.56 -1.89 22.31
N ASN A 5 3.28 -1.66 22.08
CA ASN A 5 2.55 -2.39 21.06
C ASN A 5 3.07 -1.93 19.70
N LEU A 6 3.93 -2.74 19.12
CA LEU A 6 4.39 -2.58 17.74
C LEU A 6 3.23 -3.00 16.85
N VAL A 7 2.68 -2.05 16.13
CA VAL A 7 1.87 -2.35 14.94
C VAL A 7 2.85 -2.84 13.89
N PRO A 8 2.72 -4.06 13.36
CA PRO A 8 3.62 -4.54 12.33
C PRO A 8 3.55 -3.60 11.13
N ALA A 9 4.71 -3.17 10.65
CA ALA A 9 4.83 -2.37 9.44
C ALA A 9 4.22 -3.16 8.28
N LEU A 10 3.07 -2.70 7.80
CA LEU A 10 2.38 -3.32 6.67
C LEU A 10 3.16 -2.98 5.40
N VAL A 11 3.56 -4.01 4.71
CA VAL A 11 4.37 -3.98 3.50
C VAL A 11 3.55 -3.44 2.33
N LEU A 12 4.18 -2.57 1.55
CA LEU A 12 3.96 -2.32 0.13
C LEU A 12 2.48 -2.25 -0.34
N SER A 13 1.74 -1.34 0.18
CA SER A 13 0.66 -0.68 -0.52
C SER A 13 0.62 0.76 -0.03
N SER A 14 0.62 1.68 -0.93
CA SER A 14 0.47 3.11 -0.74
C SER A 14 -0.62 3.40 0.29
N ALA A 15 -0.26 3.79 1.42
CA ALA A 15 -0.91 4.26 2.64
C ALA A 15 -0.42 3.43 3.84
N ALA A 16 0.89 3.51 4.13
CA ALA A 16 1.41 3.02 5.40
C ALA A 16 0.56 3.64 6.51
N MET A 17 -0.02 2.79 7.38
CA MET A 17 -0.56 3.32 8.63
C MET A 17 0.59 3.99 9.35
N VAL A 18 0.60 5.32 9.37
CA VAL A 18 1.55 6.08 10.17
C VAL A 18 1.24 5.71 11.63
N PRO A 19 2.15 5.07 12.37
CA PRO A 19 1.89 4.79 13.77
C PRO A 19 1.65 6.13 14.46
N ALA A 20 0.63 6.19 15.32
CA ALA A 20 0.37 7.36 16.15
C ALA A 20 1.58 7.57 17.07
N THR A 21 2.52 8.40 16.65
CA THR A 21 3.64 8.84 17.48
C THR A 21 3.16 9.96 18.40
N SER A 22 3.73 10.06 19.57
CA SER A 22 3.34 11.05 20.56
C SER A 22 3.97 12.44 20.34
N MET A 23 4.50 12.72 19.15
CA MET A 23 5.07 14.00 18.72
C MET A 23 4.98 14.12 17.21
N ALA A 24 4.76 15.34 16.70
CA ALA A 24 4.75 15.60 15.27
C ALA A 24 6.08 15.18 14.64
N GLU A 25 6.01 14.34 13.62
CA GLU A 25 7.16 13.74 12.97
C GLU A 25 7.13 13.95 11.47
N VAL A 26 8.29 14.26 10.90
CA VAL A 26 8.54 14.16 9.46
C VAL A 26 9.47 12.97 9.22
N SER A 27 9.11 12.10 8.30
CA SER A 27 9.95 10.99 7.89
C SER A 27 10.08 10.91 6.36
N ALA A 28 11.19 10.37 5.90
CA ALA A 28 11.37 9.98 4.50
C ALA A 28 11.51 8.47 4.42
N ASN A 29 11.12 7.91 3.30
CA ASN A 29 11.35 6.52 3.01
C ASN A 29 11.96 6.35 1.62
N ILE A 30 12.75 5.30 1.46
CA ILE A 30 13.25 4.80 0.18
C ILE A 30 13.07 3.29 0.17
N GLY A 31 12.73 2.73 -0.96
CA GLY A 31 12.48 1.30 -1.11
C GLY A 31 12.87 0.76 -2.47
N TRP A 32 12.89 -0.55 -2.54
CA TRP A 32 13.01 -1.32 -3.77
C TRP A 32 12.28 -2.65 -3.61
N VAL A 33 11.63 -3.07 -4.69
CA VAL A 33 10.97 -4.38 -4.78
C VAL A 33 11.37 -5.08 -6.07
N SER A 34 11.41 -6.41 -6.04
CA SER A 34 11.68 -7.22 -7.24
C SER A 34 10.50 -7.25 -8.20
N GLU A 35 9.28 -7.11 -7.69
CA GLU A 35 8.01 -7.05 -8.40
C GLU A 35 7.16 -6.01 -7.69
N TYR A 36 6.74 -4.96 -8.39
CA TYR A 36 5.78 -4.00 -7.85
C TYR A 36 4.37 -4.50 -8.14
N ILE A 37 3.70 -4.95 -7.11
CA ILE A 37 2.33 -5.46 -7.17
C ILE A 37 1.46 -4.58 -6.27
N TYR A 38 0.47 -3.92 -6.87
CA TYR A 38 -0.49 -3.09 -6.16
C TYR A 38 -1.89 -3.73 -6.20
N ARG A 39 -2.43 -4.07 -5.02
CA ARG A 39 -3.75 -4.72 -4.88
C ARG A 39 -3.92 -5.98 -5.76
N GLY A 40 -2.83 -6.76 -5.89
CA GLY A 40 -2.80 -7.95 -6.73
C GLY A 40 -2.49 -7.69 -8.22
N ILE A 41 -2.48 -6.44 -8.66
CA ILE A 41 -2.17 -6.05 -10.04
C ILE A 41 -0.67 -5.81 -10.14
N HIS A 42 0.00 -6.48 -11.07
CA HIS A 42 1.40 -6.25 -11.38
C HIS A 42 1.58 -4.88 -12.05
N GLN A 43 2.51 -4.08 -11.57
CA GLN A 43 2.80 -2.74 -12.08
C GLN A 43 4.12 -2.71 -12.85
N ASP A 44 5.17 -3.31 -12.30
CA ASP A 44 6.49 -3.36 -12.93
C ASP A 44 7.43 -4.37 -12.27
N ASP A 45 8.44 -4.80 -13.01
CA ASP A 45 9.59 -5.55 -12.53
C ASP A 45 10.63 -4.60 -11.92
N SER A 46 11.14 -4.91 -10.73
CA SER A 46 12.31 -4.20 -10.16
C SER A 46 12.09 -2.70 -9.86
N SER A 47 10.98 -2.35 -9.23
CA SER A 47 10.60 -0.97 -8.93
C SER A 47 11.37 -0.37 -7.75
N ALA A 48 11.86 0.87 -7.92
CA ALA A 48 12.39 1.71 -6.86
C ALA A 48 11.34 2.72 -6.41
N SER A 49 11.32 3.06 -5.12
CA SER A 49 10.36 4.01 -4.56
C SER A 49 10.98 4.97 -3.55
N ALA A 50 10.35 6.13 -3.39
CA ALA A 50 10.70 7.11 -2.36
C ALA A 50 9.46 7.89 -1.91
N GLY A 51 9.47 8.36 -0.66
CA GLY A 51 8.38 9.18 -0.14
C GLY A 51 8.79 10.06 1.03
N ILE A 52 7.92 10.98 1.37
CA ILE A 52 8.03 11.82 2.55
C ILE A 52 6.66 11.93 3.23
N ASP A 53 6.66 11.79 4.55
CA ASP A 53 5.47 11.73 5.37
C ASP A 53 5.55 12.74 6.50
N TYR A 54 4.43 13.34 6.85
CA TYR A 54 4.21 14.10 8.06
C TYR A 54 3.09 13.49 8.87
N ALA A 55 3.31 13.27 10.15
CA ALA A 55 2.29 12.86 11.11
C ALA A 55 2.25 13.85 12.28
N SER A 56 1.05 14.27 12.70
CA SER A 56 0.85 15.12 13.88
C SER A 56 0.44 14.31 15.10
N ASP A 57 0.64 14.86 16.30
CA ASP A 57 0.19 14.29 17.58
C ASP A 57 -1.33 14.05 17.64
N GLY A 58 -2.09 14.83 16.87
CA GLY A 58 -3.55 14.74 16.79
C GLY A 58 -4.07 13.70 15.83
N GLY A 59 -3.18 12.93 15.17
CA GLY A 59 -3.53 11.88 14.22
C GLY A 59 -3.70 12.36 12.77
N PHE A 60 -3.55 13.66 12.47
CA PHE A 60 -3.51 14.12 11.09
C PHE A 60 -2.21 13.65 10.43
N TYR A 61 -2.31 13.15 9.19
CA TYR A 61 -1.18 12.79 8.36
C TYR A 61 -1.31 13.40 6.96
N LEU A 62 -0.17 13.61 6.32
CA LEU A 62 -0.02 14.09 4.95
C LEU A 62 1.26 13.50 4.38
N GLY A 63 1.25 13.08 3.13
CA GLY A 63 2.46 12.57 2.49
C GLY A 63 2.39 12.57 0.98
N THR A 64 3.54 12.26 0.40
CA THR A 64 3.68 11.92 -1.01
C THR A 64 4.63 10.73 -1.14
N TRP A 65 4.35 9.89 -2.09
CA TRP A 65 5.17 8.72 -2.42
C TRP A 65 5.23 8.59 -3.93
N GLY A 66 6.28 8.00 -4.44
CA GLY A 66 6.40 7.71 -5.86
C GLY A 66 7.19 6.44 -6.09
N ALA A 67 6.90 5.77 -7.21
CA ALA A 67 7.55 4.54 -7.65
C ALA A 67 7.78 4.53 -9.15
N ASP A 68 8.78 3.79 -9.55
CA ASP A 68 9.02 3.40 -10.93
C ASP A 68 7.93 2.38 -11.34
N VAL A 69 7.28 2.62 -12.46
CA VAL A 69 6.27 1.71 -13.06
C VAL A 69 6.69 1.29 -14.48
N GLY A 70 8.01 1.27 -14.74
CA GLY A 70 8.62 0.90 -16.01
C GLY A 70 8.57 2.02 -17.03
N ASP A 71 7.43 2.22 -17.67
CA ASP A 71 7.24 3.26 -18.69
C ASP A 71 6.89 4.64 -18.09
N GLY A 72 7.00 4.81 -16.76
CA GLY A 72 6.68 6.07 -16.11
C GLY A 72 6.97 6.09 -14.60
N ILE A 73 6.49 7.13 -13.95
CA ILE A 73 6.55 7.30 -12.50
C ILE A 73 5.12 7.45 -11.96
N GLU A 74 4.75 6.59 -11.03
CA GLU A 74 3.60 6.80 -10.17
C GLU A 74 3.94 7.84 -9.11
N THR A 75 3.03 8.75 -8.82
CA THR A 75 3.14 9.74 -7.75
C THR A 75 1.84 9.82 -6.98
N ASP A 76 1.89 9.47 -5.70
CA ASP A 76 0.76 9.55 -4.79
C ASP A 76 0.83 10.81 -3.94
N ILE A 77 -0.32 11.42 -3.71
CA ILE A 77 -0.51 12.50 -2.73
C ILE A 77 -1.65 12.06 -1.83
N TYR A 78 -1.40 11.98 -0.53
CA TYR A 78 -2.39 11.51 0.43
C TYR A 78 -2.42 12.32 1.70
N PHE A 79 -3.59 12.37 2.33
CA PHE A 79 -3.79 12.99 3.64
C PHE A 79 -4.98 12.36 4.37
N GLY A 80 -5.02 12.53 5.69
CA GLY A 80 -6.14 12.02 6.46
C GLY A 80 -5.94 12.11 7.97
N TYR A 81 -6.74 11.34 8.67
CA TYR A 81 -6.69 11.17 10.12
C TYR A 81 -6.66 9.69 10.46
N ALA A 82 -5.76 9.33 11.38
CA ALA A 82 -5.66 8.00 11.95
C ALA A 82 -5.52 8.08 13.46
N GLY A 83 -6.02 7.10 14.19
CA GLY A 83 -5.93 7.08 15.63
C GLY A 83 -6.44 5.78 16.23
N GLY A 84 -6.47 5.77 17.59
CA GLY A 84 -6.87 4.62 18.37
C GLY A 84 -5.68 3.89 19.00
N GLU A 85 -5.97 3.03 19.96
CA GLU A 85 -4.98 2.17 20.65
C GLU A 85 -5.28 0.70 20.37
N ASP A 86 -6.20 0.08 21.12
CA ASP A 86 -6.62 -1.30 20.89
C ASP A 86 -7.51 -1.44 19.64
N PHE A 87 -8.38 -0.46 19.44
CA PHE A 87 -9.17 -0.29 18.22
C PHE A 87 -8.63 0.88 17.45
N THR A 88 -8.11 0.63 16.25
CA THR A 88 -7.56 1.66 15.37
C THR A 88 -8.52 2.02 14.26
N TYR A 89 -8.43 3.26 13.77
CA TYR A 89 -9.22 3.73 12.64
C TYR A 89 -8.41 4.69 11.78
N LYS A 90 -8.75 4.76 10.51
CA LYS A 90 -8.27 5.78 9.57
C LYS A 90 -9.38 6.23 8.63
N ILE A 91 -9.31 7.50 8.24
CA ILE A 91 -10.05 8.09 7.13
C ILE A 91 -9.08 8.99 6.38
N GLY A 92 -9.02 8.87 5.05
CA GLY A 92 -8.10 9.64 4.24
C GLY A 92 -8.55 9.75 2.81
N TYR A 93 -7.73 10.45 2.06
CA TYR A 93 -7.85 10.61 0.62
C TYR A 93 -6.49 10.33 -0.01
N THR A 94 -6.48 9.70 -1.17
CA THR A 94 -5.30 9.48 -2.01
C THR A 94 -5.62 9.82 -3.46
N GLY A 95 -4.76 10.61 -4.10
CA GLY A 95 -4.73 10.78 -5.53
C GLY A 95 -3.47 10.13 -6.09
N TYR A 96 -3.63 9.36 -7.15
CA TYR A 96 -2.55 8.69 -7.88
C TYR A 96 -2.39 9.35 -9.25
N TYR A 97 -1.18 9.69 -9.59
CA TYR A 97 -0.82 10.40 -10.81
C TYR A 97 0.34 9.69 -11.49
N TYR A 98 0.26 9.54 -12.80
CA TYR A 98 1.25 8.84 -13.60
C TYR A 98 1.89 9.76 -14.64
N THR A 99 3.15 9.52 -14.98
CA THR A 99 3.84 10.17 -16.11
C THR A 99 3.86 9.25 -17.32
N ASP A 100 4.16 9.84 -18.48
CA ASP A 100 4.42 9.12 -19.73
C ASP A 100 3.25 8.24 -20.24
N ASP A 101 2.01 8.60 -19.85
CA ASP A 101 0.77 7.90 -20.25
C ASP A 101 0.74 6.41 -19.81
N PHE A 102 1.48 6.04 -18.72
CA PHE A 102 1.45 4.70 -18.17
C PHE A 102 0.02 4.33 -17.73
N ASP A 103 -0.64 5.21 -16.98
CA ASP A 103 -2.03 5.08 -16.56
C ASP A 103 -2.64 6.47 -16.36
N ASP A 104 -3.95 6.53 -16.14
CA ASP A 104 -4.64 7.77 -15.85
C ASP A 104 -4.82 7.99 -14.34
N THR A 105 -5.33 9.14 -13.95
CA THR A 105 -5.50 9.56 -12.57
C THR A 105 -6.53 8.71 -11.83
N TYR A 106 -6.20 8.31 -10.60
CA TYR A 106 -7.15 7.74 -9.64
C TYR A 106 -7.33 8.69 -8.47
N ASN A 107 -8.54 8.76 -7.96
CA ASN A 107 -8.90 9.53 -6.78
C ASN A 107 -9.74 8.65 -5.85
N GLU A 108 -9.32 8.48 -4.59
CA GLU A 108 -10.06 7.61 -3.68
C GLU A 108 -10.15 8.15 -2.26
N VAL A 109 -11.25 7.82 -1.59
CA VAL A 109 -11.43 7.95 -0.14
C VAL A 109 -11.10 6.61 0.49
N ASN A 110 -10.22 6.65 1.50
CA ASN A 110 -9.74 5.49 2.22
C ASN A 110 -10.36 5.43 3.61
N LEU A 111 -10.89 4.28 3.98
CA LEU A 111 -11.40 3.97 5.31
C LEU A 111 -10.67 2.73 5.84
N GLY A 112 -10.35 2.72 7.12
CA GLY A 112 -9.74 1.55 7.74
C GLY A 112 -10.11 1.42 9.19
N VAL A 113 -10.21 0.18 9.65
CA VAL A 113 -10.37 -0.16 11.08
C VAL A 113 -9.52 -1.38 11.41
N GLY A 114 -9.00 -1.41 12.64
CA GLY A 114 -8.18 -2.52 13.11
C GLY A 114 -8.51 -2.90 14.55
N TYR A 115 -8.42 -4.19 14.86
CA TYR A 115 -8.54 -4.70 16.20
C TYR A 115 -7.72 -5.99 16.39
N GLY A 116 -6.80 -5.99 17.33
CA GLY A 116 -5.92 -7.12 17.57
C GLY A 116 -5.07 -7.44 16.35
N ILE A 117 -5.26 -8.62 15.77
CA ILE A 117 -4.52 -9.07 14.57
C ILE A 117 -5.29 -8.79 13.26
N PHE A 118 -6.50 -8.24 13.33
CA PHE A 118 -7.39 -8.03 12.19
C PHE A 118 -7.37 -6.57 11.75
N ALA A 119 -7.32 -6.34 10.44
CA ALA A 119 -7.59 -5.04 9.83
C ALA A 119 -8.57 -5.22 8.65
N LEU A 120 -9.45 -4.23 8.49
CA LEU A 120 -10.35 -4.08 7.36
C LEU A 120 -10.09 -2.71 6.75
N ASP A 121 -9.82 -2.69 5.46
CA ASP A 121 -9.63 -1.46 4.67
C ASP A 121 -10.61 -1.42 3.52
N VAL A 122 -11.14 -0.24 3.24
CA VAL A 122 -12.03 0.04 2.11
C VAL A 122 -11.55 1.30 1.41
N ALA A 123 -11.39 1.24 0.10
CA ALA A 123 -11.22 2.39 -0.77
C ALA A 123 -12.45 2.54 -1.66
N ILE A 124 -12.90 3.77 -1.87
CA ILE A 124 -14.00 4.13 -2.76
C ILE A 124 -13.44 5.20 -3.68
N GLY A 125 -13.34 4.92 -4.96
CA GLY A 125 -12.63 5.78 -5.89
C GLY A 125 -13.20 5.82 -7.29
N GLU A 126 -12.58 6.68 -8.09
CA GLU A 126 -12.83 6.85 -9.52
C GLU A 126 -11.48 6.86 -10.24
N TRP A 127 -11.40 6.15 -11.35
CA TRP A 127 -10.36 6.22 -12.35
C TRP A 127 -10.81 7.11 -13.50
N GLU A 128 -10.01 8.07 -13.96
CA GLU A 128 -10.37 9.00 -15.03
C GLU A 128 -10.45 8.34 -16.43
N GLY A 129 -9.80 7.17 -16.59
CA GLY A 129 -10.00 6.24 -17.71
C GLY A 129 -9.73 6.82 -19.08
N PHE A 130 -8.73 7.72 -19.21
CA PHE A 130 -8.42 8.42 -20.46
C PHE A 130 -9.65 9.09 -21.09
N GLY A 131 -10.54 9.63 -20.24
CA GLY A 131 -11.77 10.30 -20.62
C GLY A 131 -13.04 9.42 -20.63
N THR A 132 -12.94 8.21 -20.11
CA THR A 132 -14.07 7.32 -19.81
C THR A 132 -13.99 6.86 -18.35
N PRO A 133 -14.45 7.70 -17.41
CA PRO A 133 -14.32 7.39 -15.98
C PRO A 133 -15.00 6.08 -15.59
N ALA A 134 -14.39 5.39 -14.62
CA ALA A 134 -14.93 4.17 -14.02
C ALA A 134 -14.84 4.27 -12.48
N ASP A 135 -15.95 3.97 -11.83
CA ASP A 135 -16.01 3.91 -10.37
C ASP A 135 -15.49 2.56 -9.87
N TYR A 136 -14.84 2.56 -8.69
CA TYR A 136 -14.46 1.32 -8.06
C TYR A 136 -14.58 1.38 -6.55
N THR A 137 -14.83 0.22 -5.97
CA THR A 137 -14.56 -0.07 -4.57
C THR A 137 -13.46 -1.12 -4.46
N PHE A 138 -12.59 -0.96 -3.48
CA PHE A 138 -11.63 -1.99 -3.10
C PHE A 138 -11.78 -2.27 -1.61
N THR A 139 -11.90 -3.54 -1.25
CA THR A 139 -12.01 -3.99 0.14
C THR A 139 -10.93 -5.01 0.43
N SER A 140 -10.22 -4.87 1.57
CA SER A 140 -9.29 -5.91 2.00
C SER A 140 -9.42 -6.24 3.47
N ILE A 141 -9.18 -7.50 3.79
CA ILE A 141 -9.05 -8.03 5.15
C ILE A 141 -7.64 -8.54 5.33
N THR A 142 -6.97 -8.07 6.38
CA THR A 142 -5.62 -8.48 6.73
C THR A 142 -5.60 -9.15 8.10
N LEU A 143 -4.86 -10.25 8.21
CA LEU A 143 -4.53 -10.95 9.44
C LEU A 143 -3.03 -10.83 9.65
N SER A 144 -2.60 -10.09 10.69
CA SER A 144 -1.20 -9.83 11.00
C SER A 144 -0.86 -10.26 12.44
N PRO A 145 -0.47 -11.53 12.66
CA PRO A 145 0.01 -11.97 13.95
C PRO A 145 1.28 -11.21 14.37
N GLU A 146 1.51 -11.04 15.69
CA GLU A 146 2.75 -10.41 16.20
C GLU A 146 4.03 -11.09 15.72
N LYS A 147 3.95 -12.37 15.39
CA LYS A 147 5.07 -13.18 14.87
C LYS A 147 4.56 -14.10 13.79
N GLY A 148 5.31 -14.17 12.70
CA GLY A 148 4.98 -15.04 11.56
C GLY A 148 4.49 -14.26 10.36
N PRO A 149 3.96 -14.95 9.35
CA PRO A 149 3.45 -14.32 8.15
C PRO A 149 2.14 -13.58 8.42
N TYR A 150 1.87 -12.58 7.59
CA TYR A 150 0.53 -12.00 7.45
C TYR A 150 -0.21 -12.63 6.27
N TYR A 151 -1.52 -12.49 6.30
CA TYR A 151 -2.43 -12.95 5.23
C TYR A 151 -3.32 -11.79 4.87
N LYS A 152 -3.44 -11.49 3.60
CA LYS A 152 -4.30 -10.42 3.10
C LYS A 152 -5.15 -10.95 1.96
N PHE A 153 -6.46 -10.77 2.04
CA PHE A 153 -7.39 -10.97 0.94
C PHE A 153 -7.92 -9.61 0.52
N GLY A 154 -7.94 -9.33 -0.78
CA GLY A 154 -8.49 -8.12 -1.35
C GLY A 154 -9.41 -8.42 -2.52
N SER A 155 -10.41 -7.56 -2.70
CA SER A 155 -11.44 -7.69 -3.73
C SER A 155 -11.82 -6.32 -4.26
N PHE A 156 -11.95 -6.21 -5.58
CA PHE A 156 -12.53 -5.07 -6.26
C PHE A 156 -14.04 -5.23 -6.44
N GLY A 157 -14.72 -4.14 -6.74
CA GLY A 157 -16.15 -4.06 -7.05
C GLY A 157 -16.48 -2.77 -7.78
N ASP A 158 -17.74 -2.62 -8.12
CA ASP A 158 -18.34 -1.64 -9.01
C ASP A 158 -17.95 -1.91 -10.47
N ASP A 159 -17.27 -1.00 -11.17
CA ASP A 159 -16.84 -1.21 -12.55
C ASP A 159 -15.55 -2.03 -12.67
N PHE A 160 -14.88 -2.34 -11.54
CA PHE A 160 -13.70 -3.18 -11.47
C PHE A 160 -14.05 -4.52 -10.84
N ASP A 161 -13.44 -5.59 -11.34
CA ASP A 161 -13.56 -6.95 -10.82
C ASP A 161 -12.19 -7.49 -10.42
N GLY A 162 -12.18 -8.58 -9.65
CA GLY A 162 -11.03 -9.37 -9.32
C GLY A 162 -10.71 -9.42 -7.85
N ASP A 163 -10.07 -10.53 -7.46
CA ASP A 163 -9.68 -10.85 -6.10
C ASP A 163 -8.20 -11.20 -6.04
N TYR A 164 -7.57 -11.01 -4.90
CA TYR A 164 -6.23 -11.55 -4.67
C TYR A 164 -6.06 -12.03 -3.23
N LEU A 165 -5.13 -12.97 -3.09
CA LEU A 165 -4.62 -13.44 -1.80
C LEU A 165 -3.12 -13.16 -1.73
N GLU A 166 -2.67 -12.53 -0.67
CA GLU A 166 -1.27 -12.27 -0.38
C GLU A 166 -0.85 -12.96 0.92
N LEU A 167 0.25 -13.67 0.87
CA LEU A 167 0.92 -14.28 2.01
C LEU A 167 2.32 -13.67 2.09
N GLY A 168 2.58 -12.88 3.11
CA GLY A 168 3.86 -12.20 3.23
C GLY A 168 4.47 -12.28 4.63
N TYR A 169 5.75 -11.95 4.68
CA TYR A 169 6.53 -11.83 5.91
C TYR A 169 7.45 -10.64 5.82
N THR A 170 7.52 -9.84 6.90
CA THR A 170 8.45 -8.72 7.03
C THR A 170 9.36 -8.95 8.23
N TYR A 171 10.64 -8.78 8.01
CA TYR A 171 11.66 -8.72 9.06
C TYR A 171 12.13 -7.28 9.23
N SER A 172 11.77 -6.67 10.38
CA SER A 172 12.11 -5.28 10.70
C SER A 172 13.38 -5.21 11.57
N MET A 173 14.37 -4.47 11.10
CA MET A 173 15.54 -4.05 11.86
C MET A 173 15.25 -2.66 12.44
N GLU A 174 14.55 -2.63 13.59
CA GLU A 174 13.99 -1.42 14.18
C GLU A 174 15.03 -0.33 14.46
N ASP A 175 16.20 -0.70 14.98
CA ASP A 175 17.28 0.24 15.31
C ASP A 175 17.85 0.94 14.06
N ASP A 176 17.73 0.30 12.90
CA ASP A 176 18.24 0.79 11.63
C ASP A 176 17.13 1.40 10.73
N GLY A 177 15.86 1.21 11.10
CA GLY A 177 14.69 1.61 10.28
C GLY A 177 14.65 0.88 8.94
N ILE A 178 15.11 -0.39 8.89
CA ILE A 178 15.15 -1.20 7.66
C ILE A 178 14.15 -2.35 7.79
N ASP A 179 13.31 -2.51 6.78
CA ASP A 179 12.41 -3.63 6.62
C ASP A 179 12.84 -4.47 5.41
N LEU A 180 12.91 -5.78 5.60
CA LEU A 180 13.09 -6.77 4.55
C LEU A 180 11.79 -7.56 4.41
N SER A 181 11.28 -7.70 3.20
CA SER A 181 10.00 -8.36 2.95
C SER A 181 10.10 -9.44 1.88
N ILE A 182 9.20 -10.40 2.01
CA ILE A 182 8.89 -11.39 1.00
C ILE A 182 7.40 -11.61 1.00
N ALA A 183 6.77 -11.67 -0.18
CA ALA A 183 5.36 -12.02 -0.31
C ALA A 183 5.10 -12.87 -1.55
N ALA A 184 4.17 -13.79 -1.43
CA ALA A 184 3.55 -14.50 -2.54
C ALA A 184 2.14 -13.93 -2.74
N VAL A 185 1.84 -13.51 -3.96
CA VAL A 185 0.56 -12.94 -4.37
C VAL A 185 -0.08 -13.86 -5.37
N PHE A 186 -1.35 -14.18 -5.16
CA PHE A 186 -2.19 -15.01 -6.04
C PHE A 186 -3.37 -14.15 -6.45
N SER A 187 -3.52 -13.91 -7.74
CA SER A 187 -4.55 -13.03 -8.30
C SER A 187 -5.51 -13.80 -9.19
N ASP A 188 -6.77 -13.41 -9.19
CA ASP A 188 -7.83 -13.98 -10.03
C ASP A 188 -8.69 -12.85 -10.60
N ASP A 189 -8.93 -12.88 -11.91
CA ASP A 189 -9.76 -11.94 -12.66
C ASP A 189 -9.47 -10.42 -12.44
N LEU A 190 -8.22 -10.08 -12.13
CA LEU A 190 -7.84 -8.67 -11.95
C LEU A 190 -7.78 -7.94 -13.30
N PRO A 191 -8.25 -6.68 -13.34
CA PRO A 191 -8.12 -5.88 -14.54
C PRO A 191 -6.64 -5.71 -14.88
N VAL A 192 -6.26 -6.12 -16.08
CA VAL A 192 -4.91 -5.95 -16.61
C VAL A 192 -4.91 -4.65 -17.40
N SER A 193 -3.99 -3.75 -17.09
CA SER A 193 -3.70 -2.66 -18.00
C SER A 193 -3.18 -3.26 -19.32
N ASP A 194 -3.72 -2.83 -20.47
CA ASP A 194 -3.29 -3.28 -21.80
C ASP A 194 -1.77 -3.07 -22.08
N SER A 195 -1.09 -2.30 -21.21
CA SER A 195 0.35 -2.04 -21.30
C SER A 195 1.23 -3.15 -20.70
N LEU A 196 0.66 -4.12 -19.99
CA LEU A 196 1.39 -5.20 -19.32
C LEU A 196 1.37 -6.51 -20.12
N ASP A 197 1.65 -6.45 -21.43
CA ASP A 197 1.76 -7.64 -22.31
C ASP A 197 3.15 -8.31 -22.22
N ASP A 198 3.75 -8.36 -21.03
CA ASP A 198 5.11 -8.89 -20.84
C ASP A 198 5.21 -10.25 -20.12
N GLY A 199 4.12 -10.96 -20.03
CA GLY A 199 4.13 -12.37 -19.62
C GLY A 199 3.71 -12.64 -18.17
N PHE A 200 3.36 -11.61 -17.38
CA PHE A 200 2.65 -11.76 -16.12
C PHE A 200 1.18 -11.35 -16.23
N GLY A 201 0.76 -10.90 -17.39
CA GLY A 201 -0.56 -10.36 -17.66
C GLY A 201 -1.63 -11.42 -17.85
N GLY A 202 -2.57 -11.49 -16.96
CA GLY A 202 -3.96 -11.63 -17.29
C GLY A 202 -4.51 -12.98 -17.69
N GLU A 203 -3.97 -14.09 -17.21
CA GLU A 203 -4.77 -15.32 -17.13
C GLU A 203 -5.15 -15.58 -15.66
N SER A 204 -6.42 -15.85 -15.40
CA SER A 204 -6.94 -16.18 -14.07
C SER A 204 -6.12 -17.26 -13.37
N GLY A 205 -5.71 -17.00 -12.12
CA GLY A 205 -4.98 -17.95 -11.30
C GLY A 205 -3.45 -17.82 -11.34
N GLU A 206 -2.89 -16.68 -11.71
CA GLU A 206 -1.46 -16.42 -11.68
C GLU A 206 -0.94 -16.06 -10.28
N TRP A 207 0.32 -16.33 -10.04
CA TRP A 207 0.99 -15.99 -8.80
C TRP A 207 2.36 -15.34 -9.05
N ALA A 208 2.74 -14.45 -8.18
CA ALA A 208 4.05 -13.81 -8.19
C ALA A 208 4.73 -13.91 -6.82
N LEU A 209 6.05 -13.88 -6.80
CA LEU A 209 6.86 -13.82 -5.59
C LEU A 209 7.67 -12.53 -5.61
N THR A 210 7.40 -11.63 -4.66
CA THR A 210 8.11 -10.37 -4.53
C THR A 210 9.02 -10.35 -3.31
N PHE A 211 10.17 -9.70 -3.46
CA PHE A 211 11.13 -9.38 -2.40
C PHE A 211 11.25 -7.87 -2.30
N GLY A 212 11.36 -7.35 -1.08
CA GLY A 212 11.51 -5.93 -0.89
C GLY A 212 12.50 -5.55 0.20
N ILE A 213 13.04 -4.35 0.06
CA ILE A 213 13.79 -3.65 1.10
C ILE A 213 13.28 -2.22 1.18
N LYS A 214 13.01 -1.75 2.39
CA LYS A 214 12.58 -0.37 2.67
C LYS A 214 13.42 0.20 3.80
N LYS A 215 13.83 1.45 3.68
CA LYS A 215 14.45 2.24 4.74
C LYS A 215 13.58 3.43 5.09
N THR A 216 13.26 3.59 6.37
CA THR A 216 12.59 4.78 6.91
C THR A 216 13.60 5.61 7.70
N ILE A 217 13.57 6.93 7.49
CA ILE A 217 14.50 7.90 8.04
C ILE A 217 13.69 9.01 8.72
N ALA A 218 13.78 9.13 10.04
CA ALA A 218 13.21 10.26 10.76
C ALA A 218 13.96 11.57 10.39
N ILE A 219 13.22 12.64 10.08
CA ILE A 219 13.76 13.94 9.69
C ILE A 219 13.41 14.96 10.77
N GLY A 220 14.39 15.33 11.56
CA GLY A 220 14.28 16.36 12.59
C GLY A 220 13.77 15.81 13.93
N ASN A 221 14.57 16.04 14.95
CA ASN A 221 14.26 16.05 16.38
C ASN A 221 14.19 17.49 16.85
#